data_1930f447b127144fd9aac8f82dde3297
#
_entry.id   1930f447b127144fd9aac8f82dde3297
#
_cell.length_a   1.000
_cell.length_b   1.000
_cell.length_c   1.000
_cell.angle_alpha   90.00
_cell.angle_beta   90.00
_cell.angle_gamma   90.00
#
_symmetry.space_group_name_H-M   'P 1'
#
loop_
_entity.id
_entity.type
_entity.pdbx_description
1 polymer ?
#
loop_
_entity_poly.entity_id
_entity_poly.type
_entity_poly.pdbx_seq_one_letter_code
_entity_poly.pdbx_strand_id
1 'polypeptide(L)'
;KKLKDLKWNYLCIPGIKAADTTMIGAWIKQYRNDEKKTFKVILPHYAGDHEGIINFTTENITSSVTGKKHTAAEYCARIAGILAGLSLSRSSTFYVLNDVSSAEVPDDPNERIDAGELILTFDGSQYKIGRGVNSLTSFTATKTEDFRKIKIVEGMDLYMDDIRDTFEKYYVGKVINDYDNKQMFVAAISSYHKELLGDVLDRSYDNTVSVDVDAQRNYLEGRGTDTSEMDDTAVAEANTGSKVFVTSNVKF
;
A
#
# COMPACT_ATOMS: atom_id res chain seq x y z
N LYS A 1 2.48 -16.28 -18.50
CA LYS A 1 1.84 -15.09 -17.90
C LYS A 1 2.91 -14.13 -17.44
N LYS A 2 2.78 -12.85 -17.75
CA LYS A 2 3.69 -11.82 -17.26
C LYS A 2 3.29 -11.44 -15.83
N LEU A 3 4.25 -11.09 -14.95
CA LEU A 3 3.98 -10.70 -13.57
C LEU A 3 2.93 -9.59 -13.45
N LYS A 4 2.94 -8.64 -14.38
CA LYS A 4 1.97 -7.52 -14.42
C LYS A 4 0.51 -7.96 -14.57
N ASP A 5 0.26 -9.15 -15.11
CA ASP A 5 -1.08 -9.70 -15.38
C ASP A 5 -1.59 -10.57 -14.21
N LEU A 6 -0.80 -10.68 -13.16
CA LEU A 6 -1.13 -11.45 -11.97
C LEU A 6 -1.39 -10.52 -10.78
N LYS A 7 -2.22 -10.97 -9.86
CA LYS A 7 -2.44 -10.32 -8.57
C LYS A 7 -1.43 -10.85 -7.56
N TRP A 8 -0.66 -9.96 -6.94
CA TRP A 8 0.31 -10.29 -5.90
C TRP A 8 0.64 -9.03 -5.09
N ASN A 9 1.09 -9.20 -3.85
CA ASN A 9 1.37 -8.10 -2.94
C ASN A 9 2.86 -7.77 -2.86
N TYR A 10 3.69 -8.80 -2.65
CA TYR A 10 5.12 -8.63 -2.46
C TYR A 10 5.95 -9.38 -3.49
N LEU A 11 6.96 -8.73 -4.03
CA LEU A 11 8.00 -9.32 -4.86
C LEU A 11 9.32 -9.29 -4.09
N CYS A 12 10.06 -10.37 -4.11
CA CYS A 12 11.48 -10.41 -3.79
C CYS A 12 12.20 -11.28 -4.81
N ILE A 13 13.45 -10.97 -5.05
CA ILE A 13 14.33 -11.75 -5.94
C ILE A 13 15.57 -12.11 -5.10
N PRO A 14 15.61 -13.31 -4.49
CA PRO A 14 16.72 -13.70 -3.65
C PRO A 14 18.05 -13.65 -4.41
N GLY A 15 19.05 -12.98 -3.83
CA GLY A 15 20.35 -12.81 -4.48
C GLY A 15 20.36 -11.85 -5.68
N ILE A 16 19.37 -10.96 -5.78
CA ILE A 16 19.36 -9.91 -6.82
C ILE A 16 20.66 -9.12 -6.82
N LYS A 17 21.20 -8.84 -8.00
CA LYS A 17 22.40 -8.02 -8.14
C LYS A 17 22.05 -6.53 -8.00
N ALA A 18 22.97 -5.76 -7.42
CA ALA A 18 22.79 -4.31 -7.24
C ALA A 18 22.49 -3.57 -8.55
N ALA A 19 23.01 -4.01 -9.69
CA ALA A 19 22.73 -3.43 -10.99
C ALA A 19 21.26 -3.59 -11.42
N ASP A 20 20.57 -4.63 -10.95
CA ASP A 20 19.20 -4.94 -11.36
C ASP A 20 18.15 -4.28 -10.44
N THR A 21 18.54 -3.85 -9.24
CA THR A 21 17.61 -3.23 -8.26
C THR A 21 16.97 -1.96 -8.80
N THR A 22 17.73 -1.12 -9.51
CA THR A 22 17.22 0.13 -10.12
C THR A 22 16.14 -0.14 -11.15
N MET A 23 16.32 -1.14 -12.01
CA MET A 23 15.34 -1.50 -13.03
C MET A 23 14.04 -2.02 -12.40
N ILE A 24 14.14 -2.89 -11.40
CA ILE A 24 12.97 -3.43 -10.69
C ILE A 24 12.26 -2.32 -9.93
N GLY A 25 13.00 -1.43 -9.23
CA GLY A 25 12.44 -0.29 -8.53
C GLY A 25 11.69 0.66 -9.46
N ALA A 26 12.27 0.99 -10.62
CA ALA A 26 11.61 1.82 -11.63
C ALA A 26 10.32 1.16 -12.16
N TRP A 27 10.35 -0.15 -12.40
CA TRP A 27 9.20 -0.91 -12.84
C TRP A 27 8.05 -0.87 -11.81
N ILE A 28 8.33 -1.04 -10.52
CA ILE A 28 7.33 -0.93 -9.45
C ILE A 28 6.73 0.48 -9.39
N LYS A 29 7.57 1.53 -9.44
CA LYS A 29 7.11 2.92 -9.45
C LYS A 29 6.16 3.19 -10.60
N GLN A 30 6.51 2.75 -11.82
CA GLN A 30 5.67 2.92 -13.00
C GLN A 30 4.30 2.26 -12.80
N TYR A 31 4.25 1.00 -12.38
CA TYR A 31 2.97 0.29 -12.23
C TYR A 31 2.11 0.85 -11.11
N ARG A 32 2.71 1.32 -10.00
CA ARG A 32 1.95 1.97 -8.93
C ARG A 32 1.45 3.35 -9.34
N ASN A 33 2.29 4.17 -9.94
CA ASN A 33 1.94 5.55 -10.28
C ASN A 33 0.98 5.64 -11.46
N ASP A 34 1.24 4.89 -12.53
CA ASP A 34 0.53 5.01 -13.80
C ASP A 34 -0.68 4.06 -13.88
N GLU A 35 -0.49 2.80 -13.52
CA GLU A 35 -1.53 1.77 -13.64
C GLU A 35 -2.29 1.50 -12.33
N LYS A 36 -1.97 2.23 -11.24
CA LYS A 36 -2.60 2.12 -9.92
C LYS A 36 -2.60 0.69 -9.36
N LYS A 37 -1.55 -0.08 -9.68
CA LYS A 37 -1.33 -1.40 -9.09
C LYS A 37 -0.80 -1.26 -7.66
N THR A 38 -1.07 -2.24 -6.83
CA THR A 38 -0.69 -2.27 -5.41
C THR A 38 0.59 -3.09 -5.16
N PHE A 39 1.38 -3.28 -6.20
CA PHE A 39 2.62 -4.07 -6.17
C PHE A 39 3.67 -3.43 -5.26
N LYS A 40 4.31 -4.26 -4.42
CA LYS A 40 5.43 -3.86 -3.56
C LYS A 40 6.63 -4.77 -3.77
N VAL A 41 7.82 -4.24 -3.54
CA VAL A 41 9.06 -5.01 -3.68
C VAL A 41 9.98 -4.77 -2.48
N ILE A 42 10.67 -5.83 -2.03
CA ILE A 42 11.77 -5.73 -1.10
C ILE A 42 13.07 -5.80 -1.89
N LEU A 43 13.86 -4.75 -1.82
CA LEU A 43 15.15 -4.66 -2.50
C LEU A 43 16.28 -4.42 -1.48
N PRO A 44 17.45 -5.07 -1.67
CA PRO A 44 18.59 -4.81 -0.83
C PRO A 44 19.26 -3.48 -1.23
N HIS A 45 19.60 -2.65 -0.25
CA HIS A 45 20.39 -1.41 -0.43
C HIS A 45 19.88 -0.50 -1.58
N TYR A 46 18.56 -0.39 -1.74
CA TYR A 46 17.99 0.46 -2.77
C TYR A 46 17.07 1.53 -2.17
N ALA A 47 17.62 2.74 -2.01
CA ALA A 47 16.89 3.92 -1.56
C ALA A 47 15.97 4.46 -2.67
N GLY A 48 14.82 3.78 -2.86
CA GLY A 48 13.93 4.06 -3.99
C GLY A 48 13.07 5.30 -3.83
N ASP A 49 12.96 5.88 -2.63
CA ASP A 49 12.07 7.01 -2.31
C ASP A 49 10.64 6.80 -2.84
N HIS A 50 10.02 5.69 -2.40
CA HIS A 50 8.69 5.32 -2.85
C HIS A 50 8.01 4.34 -1.88
N GLU A 51 6.71 4.50 -1.63
CA GLU A 51 5.93 3.67 -0.70
C GLU A 51 5.82 2.19 -1.11
N GLY A 52 5.95 1.89 -2.39
CA GLY A 52 5.93 0.51 -2.91
C GLY A 52 7.29 -0.19 -2.86
N ILE A 53 8.34 0.45 -2.35
CA ILE A 53 9.69 -0.09 -2.29
C ILE A 53 10.15 -0.17 -0.84
N ILE A 54 10.54 -1.36 -0.40
CA ILE A 54 11.10 -1.61 0.92
C ILE A 54 12.60 -1.80 0.76
N ASN A 55 13.39 -0.89 1.31
CA ASN A 55 14.85 -0.89 1.27
C ASN A 55 15.40 -1.65 2.47
N PHE A 56 15.72 -2.93 2.29
CA PHE A 56 16.30 -3.75 3.35
C PHE A 56 17.84 -3.70 3.30
N THR A 57 18.49 -3.33 4.42
CA THR A 57 19.92 -2.99 4.39
C THR A 57 20.79 -3.70 5.44
N THR A 58 20.19 -4.58 6.28
CA THR A 58 20.96 -5.33 7.27
C THR A 58 21.76 -6.45 6.61
N GLU A 59 23.05 -6.52 6.91
CA GLU A 59 23.99 -7.51 6.40
C GLU A 59 24.40 -8.52 7.48
N ASN A 60 25.12 -9.54 7.06
CA ASN A 60 25.76 -10.51 7.96
C ASN A 60 24.80 -11.23 8.91
N ILE A 61 23.60 -11.56 8.43
CA ILE A 61 22.54 -12.18 9.23
C ILE A 61 22.78 -13.67 9.35
N THR A 62 23.01 -14.17 10.57
CA THR A 62 23.24 -15.59 10.84
C THR A 62 21.97 -16.24 11.36
N SER A 63 21.52 -17.29 10.68
CA SER A 63 20.37 -18.09 11.13
C SER A 63 20.72 -18.92 12.37
N SER A 64 19.91 -18.82 13.43
CA SER A 64 20.05 -19.66 14.64
C SER A 64 19.71 -21.13 14.38
N VAL A 65 18.93 -21.41 13.33
CA VAL A 65 18.49 -22.78 12.98
C VAL A 65 19.55 -23.52 12.16
N THR A 66 20.13 -22.85 11.18
CA THR A 66 21.05 -23.49 10.20
C THR A 66 22.52 -23.11 10.41
N GLY A 67 22.82 -22.08 11.20
CA GLY A 67 24.15 -21.48 11.32
C GLY A 67 24.61 -20.76 10.03
N LYS A 68 23.80 -20.74 8.98
CA LYS A 68 24.16 -20.12 7.70
C LYS A 68 24.08 -18.59 7.83
N LYS A 69 25.08 -17.93 7.24
CA LYS A 69 25.16 -16.48 7.13
C LYS A 69 24.53 -16.02 5.82
N HIS A 70 23.69 -15.00 5.89
CA HIS A 70 22.96 -14.44 4.77
C HIS A 70 23.32 -12.98 4.55
N THR A 71 23.33 -12.57 3.29
CA THR A 71 23.38 -11.16 2.87
C THR A 71 21.98 -10.53 2.92
N ALA A 72 21.90 -9.21 2.86
CA ALA A 72 20.63 -8.49 2.72
C ALA A 72 19.81 -9.01 1.52
N ALA A 73 20.47 -9.24 0.38
CA ALA A 73 19.83 -9.73 -0.84
C ALA A 73 19.18 -11.11 -0.68
N GLU A 74 19.80 -12.02 0.05
CA GLU A 74 19.25 -13.34 0.36
C GLU A 74 18.11 -13.25 1.39
N TYR A 75 18.25 -12.37 2.38
CA TYR A 75 17.31 -12.24 3.50
C TYR A 75 16.03 -11.47 3.12
N CYS A 76 16.02 -10.72 2.01
CA CYS A 76 14.82 -10.08 1.47
C CYS A 76 13.63 -11.05 1.34
N ALA A 77 13.88 -12.32 1.02
CA ALA A 77 12.82 -13.34 0.94
C ALA A 77 12.16 -13.60 2.31
N ARG A 78 12.95 -13.61 3.39
CA ARG A 78 12.44 -13.77 4.76
C ARG A 78 11.61 -12.56 5.17
N ILE A 79 12.07 -11.35 4.85
CA ILE A 79 11.31 -10.11 5.10
C ILE A 79 10.00 -10.12 4.32
N ALA A 80 10.01 -10.50 3.03
CA ALA A 80 8.80 -10.62 2.24
C ALA A 80 7.78 -11.60 2.86
N GLY A 81 8.24 -12.76 3.34
CA GLY A 81 7.39 -13.74 4.01
C GLY A 81 6.80 -13.23 5.33
N ILE A 82 7.56 -12.45 6.11
CA ILE A 82 7.06 -11.82 7.34
C ILE A 82 5.96 -10.81 7.00
N LEU A 83 6.23 -9.88 6.09
CA LEU A 83 5.29 -8.81 5.73
C LEU A 83 4.01 -9.38 5.12
N ALA A 84 4.13 -10.37 4.23
CA ALA A 84 2.97 -11.03 3.62
C ALA A 84 2.13 -11.87 4.61
N GLY A 85 2.74 -12.34 5.71
CA GLY A 85 2.08 -13.16 6.73
C GLY A 85 1.56 -12.39 7.93
N LEU A 86 1.83 -11.09 8.03
CA LEU A 86 1.31 -10.27 9.13
C LEU A 86 -0.18 -9.99 8.98
N SER A 87 -0.90 -10.04 10.11
CA SER A 87 -2.25 -9.49 10.19
C SER A 87 -2.22 -7.99 9.94
N LEU A 88 -3.23 -7.46 9.25
CA LEU A 88 -3.38 -6.02 8.99
C LEU A 88 -3.55 -5.18 10.26
N SER A 89 -3.99 -5.79 11.36
CA SER A 89 -4.05 -5.13 12.67
C SER A 89 -2.66 -4.90 13.29
N ARG A 90 -1.60 -5.57 12.78
CA ARG A 90 -0.24 -5.53 13.34
C ARG A 90 0.74 -4.78 12.45
N SER A 91 1.63 -4.03 13.09
CA SER A 91 2.81 -3.46 12.43
C SER A 91 3.97 -4.46 12.44
N SER A 92 4.84 -4.40 11.43
CA SER A 92 6.13 -5.08 11.44
C SER A 92 7.17 -4.41 12.36
N THR A 93 6.87 -3.24 12.92
CA THR A 93 7.71 -2.58 13.91
C THR A 93 7.91 -3.49 15.12
N PHE A 94 9.16 -3.72 15.50
CA PHE A 94 9.57 -4.60 16.59
C PHE A 94 9.13 -6.06 16.44
N TYR A 95 8.88 -6.50 15.21
CA TYR A 95 8.66 -7.92 14.95
C TYR A 95 9.90 -8.73 15.30
N VAL A 96 9.76 -9.70 16.21
CA VAL A 96 10.87 -10.51 16.73
C VAL A 96 11.24 -11.60 15.74
N LEU A 97 12.54 -11.74 15.52
CA LEU A 97 13.16 -12.71 14.64
C LEU A 97 13.84 -13.82 15.46
N ASN A 98 13.08 -14.84 15.85
CA ASN A 98 13.58 -15.95 16.66
C ASN A 98 14.59 -16.83 15.93
N ASP A 99 14.68 -16.68 14.62
CA ASP A 99 15.58 -17.43 13.72
C ASP A 99 16.91 -16.70 13.44
N VAL A 100 17.20 -15.59 14.14
CA VAL A 100 18.44 -14.82 14.00
C VAL A 100 19.27 -14.95 15.27
N SER A 101 20.53 -15.41 15.11
CA SER A 101 21.51 -15.48 16.21
C SER A 101 22.51 -14.32 16.20
N SER A 102 22.80 -13.75 15.03
CA SER A 102 23.61 -12.53 14.90
C SER A 102 23.25 -11.78 13.62
N ALA A 103 23.41 -10.46 13.64
CA ALA A 103 23.27 -9.60 12.47
C ALA A 103 24.12 -8.34 12.68
N GLU A 104 24.48 -7.69 11.59
CA GLU A 104 25.11 -6.37 11.64
C GLU A 104 24.05 -5.33 11.95
N VAL A 105 24.13 -4.74 13.15
CA VAL A 105 23.22 -3.68 13.58
C VAL A 105 23.95 -2.33 13.54
N PRO A 106 23.30 -1.24 13.09
CA PRO A 106 23.92 0.08 13.06
C PRO A 106 24.09 0.65 14.48
N ASP A 107 25.10 1.52 14.64
CA ASP A 107 25.31 2.27 15.88
C ASP A 107 24.18 3.25 16.15
N ASP A 108 23.68 3.94 15.12
CA ASP A 108 22.48 4.77 15.17
C ASP A 108 21.36 4.19 14.27
N PRO A 109 20.45 3.42 14.84
CA PRO A 109 19.32 2.89 14.10
C PRO A 109 18.34 3.97 13.58
N ASN A 110 18.24 5.11 14.25
CA ASN A 110 17.28 6.14 13.88
C ASN A 110 17.71 6.83 12.57
N GLU A 111 18.98 7.15 12.41
CA GLU A 111 19.51 7.73 11.17
C GLU A 111 19.18 6.85 9.95
N ARG A 112 19.39 5.54 10.06
CA ARG A 112 19.10 4.58 8.99
C ARG A 112 17.59 4.48 8.71
N ILE A 113 16.78 4.41 9.76
CA ILE A 113 15.32 4.41 9.64
C ILE A 113 14.86 5.71 8.99
N ASP A 114 15.39 6.86 9.37
CA ASP A 114 15.02 8.15 8.79
C ASP A 114 15.44 8.28 7.33
N ALA A 115 16.48 7.59 6.92
CA ALA A 115 16.85 7.43 5.51
C ALA A 115 15.94 6.44 4.72
N GLY A 116 14.87 5.93 5.31
CA GLY A 116 13.92 5.01 4.63
C GLY A 116 14.39 3.58 4.55
N GLU A 117 15.21 3.14 5.51
CA GLU A 117 15.73 1.78 5.53
C GLU A 117 14.97 0.90 6.51
N LEU A 118 14.59 -0.29 6.05
CA LEU A 118 14.15 -1.38 6.91
C LEU A 118 15.36 -2.12 7.41
N ILE A 119 15.61 -2.05 8.71
CA ILE A 119 16.78 -2.65 9.35
C ILE A 119 16.40 -3.58 10.49
N LEU A 120 17.33 -4.48 10.84
CA LEU A 120 17.26 -5.23 12.09
C LEU A 120 17.97 -4.45 13.20
N THR A 121 17.44 -4.59 14.41
CA THR A 121 18.01 -4.03 15.64
C THR A 121 18.11 -5.12 16.69
N PHE A 122 18.98 -4.95 17.68
CA PHE A 122 19.15 -5.85 18.81
C PHE A 122 18.83 -5.11 20.10
N ASP A 123 17.98 -5.69 20.95
CA ASP A 123 17.55 -5.06 22.21
C ASP A 123 18.30 -5.57 23.46
N GLY A 124 19.38 -6.30 23.24
CA GLY A 124 20.16 -6.95 24.30
C GLY A 124 19.76 -8.43 24.53
N SER A 125 18.63 -8.88 24.00
CA SER A 125 18.17 -10.27 24.11
C SER A 125 17.79 -10.90 22.76
N GLN A 126 17.21 -10.15 21.87
CA GLN A 126 16.68 -10.67 20.61
C GLN A 126 16.78 -9.68 19.44
N TYR A 127 16.87 -10.23 18.23
CA TYR A 127 16.83 -9.44 17.00
C TYR A 127 15.39 -9.19 16.59
N LYS A 128 15.11 -7.97 16.13
CA LYS A 128 13.79 -7.56 15.67
C LYS A 128 13.88 -6.53 14.54
N ILE A 129 12.83 -6.38 13.76
CA ILE A 129 12.70 -5.28 12.82
C ILE A 129 12.67 -3.97 13.62
N GLY A 130 13.53 -3.01 13.30
CA GLY A 130 13.60 -1.72 14.00
C GLY A 130 12.31 -0.94 13.88
N ARG A 131 11.95 -0.53 12.66
CA ARG A 131 10.64 0.05 12.33
C ARG A 131 10.13 -0.49 11.00
N GLY A 132 8.81 -0.64 10.89
CA GLY A 132 8.13 -1.07 9.67
C GLY A 132 7.94 0.09 8.70
N VAL A 133 9.05 0.53 8.08
CA VAL A 133 9.08 1.64 7.12
C VAL A 133 9.45 1.15 5.72
N ASN A 134 8.92 1.82 4.71
CA ASN A 134 9.33 1.69 3.32
C ASN A 134 10.38 2.77 2.98
N SER A 135 10.80 2.84 1.71
CA SER A 135 11.88 3.74 1.30
C SER A 135 11.46 5.19 1.04
N LEU A 136 10.21 5.56 1.30
CA LEU A 136 9.72 6.92 1.08
C LEU A 136 10.34 7.89 2.09
N THR A 137 11.01 8.92 1.60
CA THR A 137 11.66 9.98 2.40
C THR A 137 11.25 11.38 1.95
N SER A 138 10.77 11.53 0.72
CA SER A 138 10.26 12.80 0.18
C SER A 138 8.75 12.89 0.39
N PHE A 139 8.34 13.75 1.32
CA PHE A 139 6.93 13.94 1.65
C PHE A 139 6.33 15.14 0.91
N THR A 140 5.03 15.06 0.61
CA THR A 140 4.26 16.12 -0.04
C THR A 140 2.95 16.34 0.71
N ALA A 141 2.18 17.36 0.33
CA ALA A 141 0.88 17.61 0.94
C ALA A 141 -0.12 16.43 0.74
N THR A 142 0.04 15.65 -0.33
CA THR A 142 -0.80 14.49 -0.65
C THR A 142 -0.18 13.14 -0.27
N LYS A 143 1.14 13.09 -0.10
CA LYS A 143 1.89 11.93 0.41
C LYS A 143 2.64 12.35 1.68
N THR A 144 1.94 12.30 2.79
CA THR A 144 2.47 12.66 4.10
C THR A 144 3.44 11.59 4.64
N GLU A 145 4.07 11.85 5.77
CA GLU A 145 4.95 10.88 6.43
C GLU A 145 4.26 9.54 6.74
N ASP A 146 2.93 9.51 6.85
CA ASP A 146 2.18 8.28 7.10
C ASP A 146 2.35 7.25 5.98
N PHE A 147 2.54 7.69 4.74
CA PHE A 147 2.84 6.80 3.60
C PHE A 147 4.19 6.07 3.71
N ARG A 148 5.05 6.44 4.65
CA ARG A 148 6.27 5.72 4.98
C ARG A 148 6.02 4.45 5.78
N LYS A 149 4.90 4.36 6.49
CA LYS A 149 4.55 3.22 7.34
C LYS A 149 4.02 2.07 6.48
N ILE A 150 4.70 0.93 6.49
CA ILE A 150 4.30 -0.27 5.72
C ILE A 150 2.87 -0.67 6.04
N LYS A 151 2.46 -0.68 7.34
CA LYS A 151 1.11 -1.04 7.76
C LYS A 151 0.05 -0.14 7.11
N ILE A 152 0.29 1.17 7.02
CA ILE A 152 -0.66 2.13 6.42
C ILE A 152 -0.79 1.86 4.92
N VAL A 153 0.33 1.69 4.22
CA VAL A 153 0.31 1.38 2.77
C VAL A 153 -0.39 0.05 2.50
N GLU A 154 -0.18 -0.97 3.35
CA GLU A 154 -0.90 -2.25 3.26
C GLU A 154 -2.42 -2.07 3.39
N GLY A 155 -2.86 -1.30 4.38
CA GLY A 155 -4.28 -1.00 4.57
C GLY A 155 -4.88 -0.25 3.38
N MET A 156 -4.18 0.74 2.86
CA MET A 156 -4.60 1.50 1.69
C MET A 156 -4.67 0.62 0.42
N ASP A 157 -3.66 -0.20 0.20
CA ASP A 157 -3.60 -1.11 -0.95
C ASP A 157 -4.74 -2.14 -0.91
N LEU A 158 -4.99 -2.76 0.26
CA LEU A 158 -6.13 -3.65 0.47
C LEU A 158 -7.46 -2.95 0.17
N TYR A 159 -7.66 -1.78 0.77
CA TYR A 159 -8.89 -1.00 0.61
C TYR A 159 -9.17 -0.69 -0.87
N MET A 160 -8.17 -0.24 -1.59
CA MET A 160 -8.30 0.08 -3.03
C MET A 160 -8.57 -1.16 -3.88
N ASP A 161 -7.90 -2.27 -3.59
CA ASP A 161 -8.06 -3.52 -4.35
C ASP A 161 -9.44 -4.14 -4.11
N ASP A 162 -9.92 -4.19 -2.87
CA ASP A 162 -11.21 -4.78 -2.53
C ASP A 162 -12.38 -3.98 -3.13
N ILE A 163 -12.31 -2.64 -3.11
CA ILE A 163 -13.32 -1.79 -3.76
C ILE A 163 -13.31 -2.01 -5.27
N ARG A 164 -12.13 -2.04 -5.90
CA ARG A 164 -11.98 -2.26 -7.34
C ARG A 164 -12.52 -3.63 -7.75
N ASP A 165 -12.13 -4.69 -7.03
CA ASP A 165 -12.58 -6.05 -7.29
C ASP A 165 -14.09 -6.20 -7.13
N THR A 166 -14.64 -5.57 -6.09
CA THR A 166 -16.09 -5.55 -5.85
C THR A 166 -16.82 -4.85 -6.98
N PHE A 167 -16.32 -3.68 -7.42
CA PHE A 167 -16.91 -2.94 -8.53
C PHE A 167 -16.85 -3.74 -9.84
N GLU A 168 -15.68 -4.28 -10.19
CA GLU A 168 -15.51 -5.09 -11.41
C GLU A 168 -16.39 -6.35 -11.39
N LYS A 169 -16.47 -7.01 -10.23
CA LYS A 169 -17.19 -8.29 -10.10
C LYS A 169 -18.70 -8.13 -10.10
N TYR A 170 -19.24 -7.09 -9.48
CA TYR A 170 -20.67 -6.99 -9.20
C TYR A 170 -21.41 -5.86 -9.94
N TYR A 171 -20.68 -4.86 -10.45
CA TYR A 171 -21.29 -3.68 -11.08
C TYR A 171 -20.98 -3.59 -12.57
N VAL A 172 -19.73 -3.80 -13.00
CA VAL A 172 -19.33 -3.63 -14.41
C VAL A 172 -20.09 -4.59 -15.32
N GLY A 173 -20.91 -4.03 -16.23
CA GLY A 173 -21.71 -4.79 -17.19
C GLY A 173 -22.87 -5.58 -16.59
N LYS A 174 -23.24 -5.34 -15.33
CA LYS A 174 -24.28 -6.09 -14.61
C LYS A 174 -25.42 -5.21 -14.13
N VAL A 175 -25.16 -3.94 -13.87
CA VAL A 175 -26.15 -2.97 -13.40
C VAL A 175 -26.14 -1.74 -14.29
N ILE A 176 -27.28 -1.04 -14.35
CA ILE A 176 -27.39 0.24 -15.05
C ILE A 176 -26.72 1.30 -14.18
N ASN A 177 -26.03 2.26 -14.81
CA ASN A 177 -25.42 3.38 -14.09
C ASN A 177 -26.48 4.47 -13.86
N ASP A 178 -27.41 4.21 -12.95
CA ASP A 178 -28.36 5.16 -12.41
C ASP A 178 -28.00 5.56 -10.98
N TYR A 179 -28.74 6.51 -10.43
CA TYR A 179 -28.47 7.03 -9.09
C TYR A 179 -28.64 5.96 -7.99
N ASP A 180 -29.66 5.13 -8.09
CA ASP A 180 -29.94 4.10 -7.10
C ASP A 180 -28.80 3.07 -7.01
N ASN A 181 -28.28 2.63 -8.16
CA ASN A 181 -27.13 1.72 -8.20
C ASN A 181 -25.83 2.38 -7.71
N LYS A 182 -25.64 3.69 -7.94
CA LYS A 182 -24.53 4.44 -7.32
C LYS A 182 -24.68 4.43 -5.80
N GLN A 183 -25.87 4.69 -5.27
CA GLN A 183 -26.13 4.67 -3.82
C GLN A 183 -25.97 3.27 -3.22
N MET A 184 -26.36 2.22 -3.93
CA MET A 184 -26.09 0.83 -3.50
C MET A 184 -24.59 0.54 -3.39
N PHE A 185 -23.78 1.05 -4.33
CA PHE A 185 -22.34 0.90 -4.27
C PHE A 185 -21.72 1.70 -3.09
N VAL A 186 -22.17 2.93 -2.88
CA VAL A 186 -21.79 3.75 -1.73
C VAL A 186 -22.14 3.03 -0.42
N ALA A 187 -23.35 2.46 -0.31
CA ALA A 187 -23.76 1.70 0.87
C ALA A 187 -22.92 0.44 1.10
N ALA A 188 -22.52 -0.26 0.03
CA ALA A 188 -21.63 -1.41 0.11
C ALA A 188 -20.25 -1.01 0.65
N ILE A 189 -19.66 0.10 0.15
CA ILE A 189 -18.38 0.63 0.67
C ILE A 189 -18.54 1.08 2.13
N SER A 190 -19.64 1.76 2.48
CA SER A 190 -19.89 2.16 3.87
C SER A 190 -20.00 0.97 4.83
N SER A 191 -20.59 -0.15 4.37
CA SER A 191 -20.60 -1.39 5.14
C SER A 191 -19.20 -1.97 5.30
N TYR A 192 -18.39 -1.94 4.24
CA TYR A 192 -17.00 -2.39 4.27
C TYR A 192 -16.14 -1.54 5.23
N HIS A 193 -16.37 -0.22 5.30
CA HIS A 193 -15.70 0.62 6.31
C HIS A 193 -15.91 0.07 7.73
N LYS A 194 -17.15 -0.36 8.06
CA LYS A 194 -17.47 -0.90 9.40
C LYS A 194 -16.72 -2.19 9.69
N GLU A 195 -16.50 -3.03 8.68
CA GLU A 195 -15.72 -4.27 8.81
C GLU A 195 -14.23 -4.00 9.06
N LEU A 196 -13.69 -2.91 8.51
CA LEU A 196 -12.30 -2.52 8.64
C LEU A 196 -11.97 -1.74 9.92
N LEU A 197 -12.98 -1.30 10.69
CA LEU A 197 -12.78 -0.47 11.88
C LEU A 197 -11.92 -1.17 12.94
N GLY A 198 -10.81 -0.54 13.29
CA GLY A 198 -9.89 -0.94 14.36
C GLY A 198 -8.78 -1.88 13.93
N ASP A 199 -8.90 -2.55 12.80
CA ASP A 199 -7.81 -3.34 12.22
C ASP A 199 -7.05 -2.55 11.15
N VAL A 200 -7.79 -1.83 10.31
CA VAL A 200 -7.28 -1.05 9.18
C VAL A 200 -7.63 0.42 9.33
N LEU A 201 -8.92 0.74 9.60
CA LEU A 201 -9.41 2.11 9.72
C LEU A 201 -9.50 2.55 11.19
N ASP A 202 -9.20 3.84 11.42
CA ASP A 202 -9.32 4.47 12.74
C ASP A 202 -10.80 4.52 13.18
N ARG A 203 -11.09 3.96 14.36
CA ARG A 203 -12.44 3.96 14.96
C ARG A 203 -12.91 5.32 15.42
N SER A 204 -11.99 6.23 15.70
CA SER A 204 -12.29 7.58 16.20
C SER A 204 -12.57 8.58 15.07
N TYR A 205 -12.32 8.19 13.82
CA TYR A 205 -12.52 9.02 12.66
C TYR A 205 -13.85 8.72 11.98
N ASP A 206 -14.53 9.76 11.49
CA ASP A 206 -15.77 9.60 10.71
C ASP A 206 -15.43 9.18 9.27
N ASN A 207 -15.30 7.86 9.08
CA ASN A 207 -14.97 7.27 7.80
C ASN A 207 -16.18 7.28 6.86
N THR A 208 -16.21 8.21 5.92
CA THR A 208 -17.34 8.47 5.04
C THR A 208 -17.06 8.08 3.59
N VAL A 209 -18.12 7.85 2.85
CA VAL A 209 -18.11 7.62 1.40
C VAL A 209 -19.35 8.25 0.77
N SER A 210 -19.20 8.83 -0.40
CA SER A 210 -20.31 9.46 -1.15
C SER A 210 -20.03 9.44 -2.66
N VAL A 211 -21.03 9.81 -3.45
CA VAL A 211 -20.81 10.17 -4.86
C VAL A 211 -19.89 11.39 -4.88
N ASP A 212 -18.86 11.36 -5.72
CA ASP A 212 -17.96 12.48 -5.95
C ASP A 212 -18.63 13.47 -6.90
N VAL A 213 -19.34 14.43 -6.31
CA VAL A 213 -20.10 15.44 -7.06
C VAL A 213 -19.19 16.32 -7.89
N ASP A 214 -18.02 16.71 -7.36
CA ASP A 214 -17.07 17.59 -8.06
C ASP A 214 -16.48 16.88 -9.28
N ALA A 215 -16.01 15.64 -9.11
CA ALA A 215 -15.50 14.86 -10.22
C ALA A 215 -16.58 14.55 -11.26
N GLN A 216 -17.82 14.31 -10.81
CA GLN A 216 -18.95 14.06 -11.71
C GLN A 216 -19.34 15.32 -12.48
N ARG A 217 -19.37 16.49 -11.83
CA ARG A 217 -19.61 17.81 -12.46
C ARG A 217 -18.58 18.09 -13.55
N ASN A 218 -17.31 17.99 -13.21
CA ASN A 218 -16.19 18.17 -14.16
C ASN A 218 -16.30 17.23 -15.37
N TYR A 219 -16.74 15.99 -15.15
CA TYR A 219 -16.94 15.03 -16.23
C TYR A 219 -18.09 15.42 -17.15
N LEU A 220 -19.24 15.88 -16.60
CA LEU A 220 -20.41 16.33 -17.35
C LEU A 220 -20.07 17.57 -18.20
N GLU A 221 -19.42 18.56 -17.62
CA GLU A 221 -18.95 19.77 -18.30
C GLU A 221 -17.96 19.43 -19.42
N GLY A 222 -17.02 18.52 -19.17
CA GLY A 222 -16.07 18.04 -20.18
C GLY A 222 -16.76 17.32 -21.35
N ARG A 223 -18.03 16.92 -21.21
CA ARG A 223 -18.88 16.36 -22.26
C ARG A 223 -19.86 17.36 -22.88
N GLY A 224 -19.79 18.61 -22.47
CA GLY A 224 -20.63 19.69 -23.01
C GLY A 224 -22.00 19.82 -22.33
N THR A 225 -22.19 19.19 -21.17
CA THR A 225 -23.40 19.42 -20.36
C THR A 225 -23.21 20.69 -19.55
N ASP A 226 -24.14 21.64 -19.66
CA ASP A 226 -24.13 22.81 -18.80
C ASP A 226 -24.66 22.43 -17.40
N THR A 227 -23.80 22.59 -16.39
CA THR A 227 -24.11 22.27 -15.00
C THR A 227 -24.30 23.51 -14.12
N SER A 228 -24.31 24.72 -14.69
CA SER A 228 -24.38 25.99 -13.96
C SER A 228 -25.63 26.14 -13.09
N GLU A 229 -26.76 25.59 -13.54
CA GLU A 229 -28.04 25.61 -12.84
C GLU A 229 -28.32 24.30 -12.06
N MET A 230 -27.38 23.33 -12.06
CA MET A 230 -27.56 22.06 -11.37
C MET A 230 -27.02 22.15 -9.93
N ASP A 231 -27.88 21.86 -8.97
CA ASP A 231 -27.46 21.64 -7.60
C ASP A 231 -26.69 20.30 -7.46
N ASP A 232 -26.09 20.07 -6.31
CA ASP A 232 -25.26 18.87 -6.06
C ASP A 232 -26.09 17.58 -6.19
N THR A 233 -27.37 17.61 -5.85
CA THR A 233 -28.26 16.45 -5.99
C THR A 233 -28.50 16.15 -7.46
N ALA A 234 -28.85 17.15 -8.26
CA ALA A 234 -29.04 17.00 -9.69
C ALA A 234 -27.77 16.51 -10.40
N VAL A 235 -26.60 16.99 -9.98
CA VAL A 235 -25.32 16.49 -10.49
C VAL A 235 -25.11 15.03 -10.11
N ALA A 236 -25.34 14.64 -8.84
CA ALA A 236 -25.16 13.26 -8.38
C ALA A 236 -26.11 12.28 -9.11
N GLU A 237 -27.33 12.69 -9.42
CA GLU A 237 -28.34 11.91 -10.14
C GLU A 237 -28.04 11.79 -11.64
N ALA A 238 -27.31 12.76 -12.21
CA ALA A 238 -27.06 12.81 -13.64
C ALA A 238 -26.38 11.54 -14.17
N ASN A 239 -26.78 11.17 -15.39
CA ASN A 239 -26.21 10.01 -16.07
C ASN A 239 -24.78 10.30 -16.58
N THR A 240 -23.82 9.49 -16.15
CA THR A 240 -22.41 9.59 -16.54
C THR A 240 -21.95 8.47 -17.49
N GLY A 241 -22.90 7.79 -18.13
CA GLY A 241 -22.62 6.69 -19.06
C GLY A 241 -21.98 5.50 -18.30
N SER A 242 -20.78 5.11 -18.71
CA SER A 242 -20.05 3.98 -18.09
C SER A 242 -19.10 4.40 -16.95
N LYS A 243 -19.16 5.65 -16.49
CA LYS A 243 -18.30 6.17 -15.43
C LYS A 243 -19.07 6.30 -14.12
N VAL A 244 -18.46 5.89 -13.01
CA VAL A 244 -18.96 6.10 -11.66
C VAL A 244 -17.90 6.85 -10.88
N PHE A 245 -18.31 7.91 -10.20
CA PHE A 245 -17.44 8.78 -9.40
C PHE A 245 -17.83 8.64 -7.93
N VAL A 246 -16.93 8.10 -7.12
CA VAL A 246 -17.11 7.91 -5.68
C VAL A 246 -15.88 8.42 -4.96
N THR A 247 -16.10 9.16 -3.89
CA THR A 247 -15.04 9.63 -3.01
C THR A 247 -15.19 9.02 -1.63
N SER A 248 -14.07 8.64 -1.01
CA SER A 248 -14.02 8.14 0.36
C SER A 248 -13.07 9.02 1.18
N ASN A 249 -13.54 9.44 2.35
CA ASN A 249 -12.73 10.13 3.34
C ASN A 249 -12.50 9.18 4.52
N VAL A 250 -11.32 8.56 4.58
CA VAL A 250 -10.99 7.50 5.54
C VAL A 250 -9.64 7.76 6.19
N LYS A 251 -9.47 7.27 7.43
CA LYS A 251 -8.21 7.36 8.17
C LYS A 251 -7.71 5.97 8.55
N PHE A 252 -6.47 5.68 8.12
CA PHE A 252 -5.76 4.43 8.37
C PHE A 252 -4.95 4.46 9.65
#